data_203fceb85692489f02cd026247f8505d
#
_entry.id   203fceb85692489f02cd026247f8505d
#
_cell.length_a   1.000
_cell.length_b   1.000
_cell.length_c   1.000
_cell.angle_alpha   90.00
_cell.angle_beta   90.00
_cell.angle_gamma   90.00
#
_symmetry.space_group_name_H-M   'P 1'
#
loop_
_entity.id
_entity.type
_entity.pdbx_description
1 polymer ?
#
loop_
_entity_poly.entity_id
_entity_poly.type
_entity_poly.pdbx_seq_one_letter_code
_entity_poly.pdbx_strand_id
1 'polypeptide(L)'
;MTETWNFINTGSKDPYYNMAMDEALLNFVSRGEIDPVIRFYTWNPATLSIGYFQRLQKEIDIDKVKEKGFGLVRRQTGGRGVLHDKELTYSVIVPESHPNMPSTVTEAYRVISQGLLEGFKNLGFNTYFAVPKTPEERQKLKQPRSSVCFDAPSWYELVVEGRKIAGSAQTRQKGVILQHGSILQDIAIDELFDMFIYKNERLKLKMKEAFVEKAVAINDISDKHITISQMEEAFEKGFKKGLNIELKPLELTEAQLAEVEELTEKYRSDEWMFRK
;
A
#
# COMPACT_ATOMS: atom_id res chain seq x y z
N MET A 1 -14.54 -3.77 -26.66
CA MET A 1 -13.34 -2.89 -26.70
C MET A 1 -12.73 -2.93 -25.32
N THR A 2 -11.41 -3.02 -25.24
CA THR A 2 -10.69 -2.96 -23.96
C THR A 2 -10.76 -1.52 -23.43
N GLU A 3 -11.07 -1.36 -22.17
CA GLU A 3 -11.16 -0.04 -21.53
C GLU A 3 -9.75 0.56 -21.34
N THR A 4 -9.62 1.88 -21.41
CA THR A 4 -8.35 2.58 -21.19
C THR A 4 -8.41 3.39 -19.90
N TRP A 5 -7.47 3.13 -18.99
CA TRP A 5 -7.30 3.85 -17.73
C TRP A 5 -6.08 4.78 -17.80
N ASN A 6 -6.05 5.75 -16.93
CA ASN A 6 -4.87 6.61 -16.76
C ASN A 6 -3.76 5.87 -16.02
N PHE A 7 -2.52 6.22 -16.33
CA PHE A 7 -1.35 5.77 -15.61
C PHE A 7 -0.40 6.93 -15.33
N ILE A 8 0.11 7.01 -14.10
CA ILE A 8 1.11 7.98 -13.72
C ILE A 8 2.16 7.34 -12.81
N ASN A 9 3.43 7.47 -13.16
CA ASN A 9 4.54 7.18 -12.28
C ASN A 9 5.12 8.50 -11.77
N THR A 10 4.92 8.78 -10.47
CA THR A 10 5.40 10.02 -9.86
C THR A 10 6.82 9.92 -9.32
N GLY A 11 7.43 8.74 -9.41
CA GLY A 11 8.78 8.49 -8.92
C GLY A 11 8.90 8.65 -7.41
N SER A 12 10.09 9.04 -6.96
CA SER A 12 10.39 9.21 -5.55
C SER A 12 9.97 10.60 -5.05
N LYS A 13 9.09 10.64 -4.05
CA LYS A 13 8.54 11.88 -3.48
C LYS A 13 8.51 11.82 -1.95
N ASP A 14 8.36 13.00 -1.33
CA ASP A 14 8.19 13.10 0.11
C ASP A 14 6.85 12.48 0.58
N PRO A 15 6.75 12.08 1.87
CA PRO A 15 5.59 11.36 2.37
C PRO A 15 4.28 12.15 2.29
N TYR A 16 4.32 13.45 2.47
CA TYR A 16 3.12 14.28 2.49
C TYR A 16 2.58 14.45 1.08
N TYR A 17 3.46 14.69 0.11
CA TYR A 17 3.11 14.74 -1.31
C TYR A 17 2.53 13.40 -1.79
N ASN A 18 3.12 12.26 -1.38
CA ASN A 18 2.62 10.96 -1.78
C ASN A 18 1.17 10.72 -1.34
N MET A 19 0.84 11.08 -0.10
CA MET A 19 -0.53 10.94 0.41
C MET A 19 -1.47 11.98 -0.18
N ALA A 20 -1.01 13.20 -0.39
CA ALA A 20 -1.76 14.27 -1.04
C ALA A 20 -2.14 13.90 -2.48
N MET A 21 -1.20 13.34 -3.24
CA MET A 21 -1.44 12.91 -4.61
C MET A 21 -2.52 11.81 -4.69
N ASP A 22 -2.48 10.81 -3.80
CA ASP A 22 -3.52 9.76 -3.77
C ASP A 22 -4.91 10.35 -3.46
N GLU A 23 -5.00 11.35 -2.54
CA GLU A 23 -6.26 12.02 -2.24
C GLU A 23 -6.71 12.94 -3.38
N ALA A 24 -5.81 13.67 -4.02
CA ALA A 24 -6.11 14.52 -5.16
C ALA A 24 -6.66 13.70 -6.34
N LEU A 25 -5.99 12.61 -6.69
CA LEU A 25 -6.45 11.71 -7.75
C LEU A 25 -7.84 11.13 -7.43
N LEU A 26 -8.10 10.78 -6.16
CA LEU A 26 -9.44 10.36 -5.72
C LEU A 26 -10.48 11.48 -5.95
N ASN A 27 -10.14 12.73 -5.62
CA ASN A 27 -11.00 13.87 -5.83
C ASN A 27 -11.28 14.10 -7.33
N PHE A 28 -10.25 14.04 -8.19
CA PHE A 28 -10.39 14.21 -9.63
C PHE A 28 -11.27 13.14 -10.26
N VAL A 29 -11.08 11.88 -9.88
CA VAL A 29 -11.97 10.77 -10.32
C VAL A 29 -13.39 10.98 -9.81
N SER A 30 -13.56 11.40 -8.56
CA SER A 30 -14.92 11.67 -7.98
C SER A 30 -15.68 12.78 -8.70
N ARG A 31 -14.97 13.80 -9.20
CA ARG A 31 -15.56 14.89 -9.96
C ARG A 31 -15.72 14.59 -11.46
N GLY A 32 -15.22 13.42 -11.91
CA GLY A 32 -15.24 13.04 -13.33
C GLY A 32 -14.27 13.83 -14.20
N GLU A 33 -13.24 14.43 -13.59
CA GLU A 33 -12.21 15.19 -14.31
C GLU A 33 -11.20 14.29 -15.00
N ILE A 34 -10.98 13.11 -14.44
CA ILE A 34 -10.12 12.07 -15.02
C ILE A 34 -10.80 10.70 -14.97
N ASP A 35 -10.43 9.83 -15.91
CA ASP A 35 -10.81 8.42 -15.91
C ASP A 35 -10.12 7.68 -14.75
N PRO A 36 -10.50 6.41 -14.43
CA PRO A 36 -9.79 5.59 -13.46
C PRO A 36 -8.27 5.64 -13.67
N VAL A 37 -7.52 5.59 -12.56
CA VAL A 37 -6.06 5.79 -12.62
C VAL A 37 -5.31 4.76 -11.79
N ILE A 38 -4.18 4.32 -12.34
CA ILE A 38 -3.15 3.56 -11.63
C ILE A 38 -1.94 4.45 -11.46
N ARG A 39 -1.42 4.52 -10.25
CA ARG A 39 -0.22 5.28 -9.91
C ARG A 39 0.84 4.38 -9.32
N PHE A 40 2.11 4.60 -9.72
CA PHE A 40 3.30 4.05 -9.08
C PHE A 40 4.13 5.16 -8.46
N TYR A 41 4.79 4.84 -7.33
CA TYR A 41 5.68 5.78 -6.63
C TYR A 41 6.59 5.08 -5.64
N THR A 42 7.63 5.79 -5.22
CA THR A 42 8.52 5.42 -4.12
C THR A 42 8.64 6.59 -3.13
N TRP A 43 9.45 6.45 -2.08
CA TRP A 43 9.49 7.38 -0.96
C TRP A 43 10.89 7.94 -0.75
N ASN A 44 10.99 9.24 -0.49
CA ASN A 44 12.22 9.91 -0.08
C ASN A 44 11.90 11.05 0.90
N PRO A 45 12.34 10.96 2.17
CA PRO A 45 13.10 9.83 2.75
C PRO A 45 12.25 8.56 2.90
N ALA A 46 12.90 7.44 3.22
CA ALA A 46 12.19 6.25 3.69
C ALA A 46 11.24 6.63 4.82
N THR A 47 10.01 6.08 4.82
CA THR A 47 8.91 6.65 5.61
C THR A 47 8.11 5.58 6.32
N LEU A 48 7.81 5.79 7.60
CA LEU A 48 6.79 5.05 8.30
C LEU A 48 5.41 5.67 8.03
N SER A 49 4.54 4.96 7.30
CA SER A 49 3.13 5.35 7.21
C SER A 49 2.29 4.66 8.26
N ILE A 50 1.41 5.41 8.94
CA ILE A 50 0.43 4.85 9.89
C ILE A 50 -0.97 4.87 9.29
N GLY A 51 -1.78 3.89 9.67
CA GLY A 51 -3.18 3.83 9.26
C GLY A 51 -4.03 4.91 9.91
N TYR A 52 -5.13 5.25 9.24
CA TYR A 52 -6.05 6.31 9.66
C TYR A 52 -6.47 6.24 11.13
N PHE A 53 -6.72 5.02 11.64
CA PHE A 53 -7.22 4.78 13.01
C PHE A 53 -6.12 4.44 14.04
N GLN A 54 -4.84 4.39 13.63
CA GLN A 54 -3.77 4.09 14.58
C GLN A 54 -3.54 5.25 15.55
N ARG A 55 -3.28 4.88 16.79
CA ARG A 55 -3.01 5.84 17.88
C ARG A 55 -1.52 6.14 17.93
N LEU A 56 -1.10 7.17 17.18
CA LEU A 56 0.30 7.53 16.98
C LEU A 56 1.11 7.49 18.29
N GLN A 57 0.73 8.28 19.29
CA GLN A 57 1.47 8.43 20.55
C GLN A 57 1.51 7.16 21.43
N LYS A 58 0.66 6.15 21.13
CA LYS A 58 0.61 4.90 21.92
C LYS A 58 1.34 3.75 21.23
N GLU A 59 1.52 3.84 19.94
CA GLU A 59 1.99 2.74 19.11
C GLU A 59 3.35 3.01 18.47
N ILE A 60 3.70 4.29 18.25
CA ILE A 60 4.88 4.70 17.50
C ILE A 60 5.85 5.49 18.39
N ASP A 61 7.10 5.09 18.39
CA ASP A 61 8.21 5.84 18.96
C ASP A 61 8.68 6.90 17.96
N ILE A 62 8.07 8.09 18.08
CA ILE A 62 8.32 9.21 17.16
C ILE A 62 9.79 9.65 17.19
N ASP A 63 10.42 9.59 18.37
CA ASP A 63 11.82 9.99 18.52
C ASP A 63 12.74 9.02 17.78
N LYS A 64 12.45 7.72 17.83
CA LYS A 64 13.15 6.70 17.03
C LYS A 64 12.99 6.91 15.54
N VAL A 65 11.78 7.25 15.07
CA VAL A 65 11.55 7.56 13.64
C VAL A 65 12.44 8.72 13.20
N LYS A 66 12.50 9.81 14.01
CA LYS A 66 13.34 10.99 13.73
C LYS A 66 14.83 10.67 13.80
N GLU A 67 15.26 9.93 14.83
CA GLU A 67 16.67 9.53 15.02
C GLU A 67 17.20 8.76 13.81
N LYS A 68 16.37 7.89 13.22
CA LYS A 68 16.70 7.13 12.02
C LYS A 68 16.61 7.92 10.71
N GLY A 69 16.16 9.17 10.77
CA GLY A 69 15.98 10.03 9.58
C GLY A 69 14.81 9.62 8.70
N PHE A 70 13.87 8.86 9.22
CA PHE A 70 12.68 8.44 8.48
C PHE A 70 11.58 9.50 8.49
N GLY A 71 10.82 9.55 7.40
CA GLY A 71 9.57 10.30 7.36
C GLY A 71 8.48 9.61 8.19
N LEU A 72 7.46 10.38 8.56
CA LEU A 72 6.28 9.88 9.26
C LEU A 72 5.03 10.52 8.67
N VAL A 73 4.07 9.71 8.24
CA VAL A 73 2.83 10.22 7.67
C VAL A 73 1.63 9.35 8.05
N ARG A 74 0.47 9.96 8.23
CA ARG A 74 -0.81 9.26 8.36
C ARG A 74 -1.50 9.18 7.02
N ARG A 75 -1.79 7.96 6.55
CA ARG A 75 -2.54 7.76 5.31
C ARG A 75 -4.06 7.81 5.54
N GLN A 76 -4.81 8.08 4.50
CA GLN A 76 -6.28 8.12 4.55
C GLN A 76 -6.96 6.75 4.62
N THR A 77 -6.22 5.68 4.37
CA THR A 77 -6.70 4.29 4.50
C THR A 77 -6.46 3.75 5.91
N GLY A 78 -7.23 2.77 6.29
CA GLY A 78 -6.99 2.00 7.52
C GLY A 78 -5.74 1.14 7.44
N GLY A 79 -5.65 0.16 8.33
CA GLY A 79 -4.53 -0.76 8.42
C GLY A 79 -3.51 -0.33 9.47
N ARG A 80 -2.33 -0.95 9.42
CA ARG A 80 -1.25 -0.82 10.40
C ARG A 80 -0.03 -0.15 9.81
N GLY A 81 0.94 0.23 10.67
CA GLY A 81 2.17 0.88 10.24
C GLY A 81 2.95 0.05 9.21
N VAL A 82 3.43 0.74 8.18
CA VAL A 82 4.27 0.18 7.11
C VAL A 82 5.49 1.06 6.97
N LEU A 83 6.67 0.45 6.97
CA LEU A 83 7.90 1.13 6.57
C LEU A 83 8.04 1.04 5.06
N HIS A 84 8.02 2.18 4.40
CA HIS A 84 8.28 2.35 2.98
C HIS A 84 9.73 2.76 2.79
N ASP A 85 10.56 1.81 2.37
CA ASP A 85 11.98 2.02 2.10
C ASP A 85 12.31 1.43 0.72
N LYS A 86 12.77 0.20 0.66
CA LYS A 86 13.04 -0.50 -0.59
C LYS A 86 11.80 -1.24 -1.06
N GLU A 87 10.90 -0.51 -1.72
CA GLU A 87 9.62 -1.06 -2.16
C GLU A 87 9.06 -0.24 -3.33
N LEU A 88 8.13 -0.83 -4.08
CA LEU A 88 7.27 -0.12 -5.01
C LEU A 88 5.90 0.06 -4.37
N THR A 89 5.46 1.30 -4.20
CA THR A 89 4.07 1.58 -3.85
C THR A 89 3.22 1.74 -5.10
N TYR A 90 2.03 1.16 -5.06
CA TYR A 90 1.02 1.36 -6.08
C TYR A 90 -0.24 1.98 -5.47
N SER A 91 -1.01 2.71 -6.25
CA SER A 91 -2.40 3.03 -5.97
C SER A 91 -3.30 2.82 -7.20
N VAL A 92 -4.51 2.33 -6.95
CA VAL A 92 -5.59 2.17 -7.94
C VAL A 92 -6.78 2.97 -7.44
N ILE A 93 -7.25 3.88 -8.27
CA ILE A 93 -8.34 4.79 -7.95
C ILE A 93 -9.40 4.66 -9.05
N VAL A 94 -10.62 4.23 -8.66
CA VAL A 94 -11.68 3.88 -9.59
C VAL A 94 -13.05 4.18 -8.98
N PRO A 95 -14.05 4.67 -9.75
CA PRO A 95 -15.41 4.88 -9.25
C PRO A 95 -16.02 3.60 -8.68
N GLU A 96 -16.75 3.70 -7.56
CA GLU A 96 -17.50 2.56 -7.00
C GLU A 96 -18.56 2.03 -7.96
N SER A 97 -19.08 2.90 -8.83
CA SER A 97 -20.07 2.58 -9.87
C SER A 97 -19.48 1.91 -11.11
N HIS A 98 -18.16 1.74 -11.16
CA HIS A 98 -17.49 1.12 -12.30
C HIS A 98 -18.00 -0.32 -12.53
N PRO A 99 -18.39 -0.71 -13.77
CA PRO A 99 -19.04 -2.00 -14.05
C PRO A 99 -18.27 -3.24 -13.57
N ASN A 100 -16.94 -3.16 -13.57
CA ASN A 100 -16.07 -4.27 -13.17
C ASN A 100 -15.72 -4.25 -11.67
N MET A 101 -16.22 -3.26 -10.88
CA MET A 101 -15.93 -3.17 -9.45
C MET A 101 -17.09 -3.72 -8.62
N PRO A 102 -16.83 -4.76 -7.82
CA PRO A 102 -17.81 -5.30 -6.89
C PRO A 102 -18.21 -4.31 -5.80
N SER A 103 -19.44 -4.44 -5.31
CA SER A 103 -19.98 -3.56 -4.25
C SER A 103 -19.30 -3.78 -2.89
N THR A 104 -18.75 -4.96 -2.62
CA THR A 104 -18.09 -5.24 -1.35
C THR A 104 -16.60 -4.90 -1.38
N VAL A 105 -16.06 -4.41 -0.26
CA VAL A 105 -14.63 -4.08 -0.12
C VAL A 105 -13.75 -5.29 -0.43
N THR A 106 -14.10 -6.46 0.10
CA THR A 106 -13.32 -7.69 -0.04
C THR A 106 -13.21 -8.16 -1.49
N GLU A 107 -14.32 -8.14 -2.23
CA GLU A 107 -14.30 -8.57 -3.63
C GLU A 107 -13.63 -7.52 -4.54
N ALA A 108 -13.84 -6.22 -4.30
CA ALA A 108 -13.12 -5.18 -5.04
C ALA A 108 -11.60 -5.27 -4.78
N TYR A 109 -11.21 -5.54 -3.53
CA TYR A 109 -9.81 -5.81 -3.19
C TYR A 109 -9.25 -6.97 -4.02
N ARG A 110 -9.99 -8.08 -4.14
CA ARG A 110 -9.61 -9.24 -4.95
C ARG A 110 -9.45 -8.88 -6.43
N VAL A 111 -10.41 -8.13 -6.99
CA VAL A 111 -10.38 -7.71 -8.40
C VAL A 111 -9.15 -6.85 -8.68
N ILE A 112 -8.92 -5.81 -7.89
CA ILE A 112 -7.76 -4.91 -8.06
C ILE A 112 -6.46 -5.68 -7.91
N SER A 113 -6.39 -6.60 -6.94
CA SER A 113 -5.19 -7.40 -6.69
C SER A 113 -4.87 -8.44 -7.77
N GLN A 114 -5.74 -8.65 -8.78
CA GLN A 114 -5.38 -9.44 -9.97
C GLN A 114 -4.21 -8.80 -10.74
N GLY A 115 -4.14 -7.46 -10.77
CA GLY A 115 -3.00 -6.75 -11.37
C GLY A 115 -1.69 -7.08 -10.67
N LEU A 116 -1.70 -7.13 -9.34
CA LEU A 116 -0.54 -7.54 -8.56
C LEU A 116 -0.17 -9.01 -8.79
N LEU A 117 -1.17 -9.90 -8.81
CA LEU A 117 -0.96 -11.33 -9.06
C LEU A 117 -0.24 -11.56 -10.39
N GLU A 118 -0.69 -10.90 -11.46
CA GLU A 118 -0.06 -10.99 -12.77
C GLU A 118 1.32 -10.32 -12.79
N GLY A 119 1.51 -9.21 -12.04
CA GLY A 119 2.82 -8.56 -11.87
C GLY A 119 3.86 -9.50 -11.26
N PHE A 120 3.52 -10.20 -10.18
CA PHE A 120 4.40 -11.20 -9.58
C PHE A 120 4.69 -12.37 -10.54
N LYS A 121 3.71 -12.83 -11.31
CA LYS A 121 3.94 -13.85 -12.34
C LYS A 121 4.90 -13.39 -13.43
N ASN A 122 4.83 -12.11 -13.82
CA ASN A 122 5.78 -11.53 -14.80
C ASN A 122 7.22 -11.49 -14.25
N LEU A 123 7.38 -11.43 -12.93
CA LEU A 123 8.69 -11.57 -12.26
C LEU A 123 9.12 -13.04 -12.04
N GLY A 124 8.28 -14.01 -12.43
CA GLY A 124 8.57 -15.44 -12.31
C GLY A 124 8.11 -16.07 -10.99
N PHE A 125 7.38 -15.36 -10.14
CA PHE A 125 6.91 -15.89 -8.85
C PHE A 125 5.58 -16.63 -8.97
N ASN A 126 5.48 -17.78 -8.33
CA ASN A 126 4.22 -18.52 -8.19
C ASN A 126 3.41 -17.96 -7.03
N THR A 127 2.74 -16.84 -7.29
CA THR A 127 1.93 -16.11 -6.31
C THR A 127 0.47 -16.52 -6.39
N TYR A 128 -0.21 -16.59 -5.25
CA TYR A 128 -1.64 -16.92 -5.17
C TYR A 128 -2.33 -16.14 -4.05
N PHE A 129 -3.66 -16.09 -4.09
CA PHE A 129 -4.47 -15.52 -3.01
C PHE A 129 -4.63 -16.51 -1.87
N ALA A 130 -4.20 -16.13 -0.67
CA ALA A 130 -4.52 -16.87 0.54
C ALA A 130 -6.00 -16.61 0.89
N VAL A 131 -6.80 -17.68 0.87
CA VAL A 131 -8.21 -17.64 1.26
C VAL A 131 -8.39 -18.52 2.48
N PRO A 132 -8.90 -18.01 3.60
CA PRO A 132 -9.16 -18.80 4.79
C PRO A 132 -10.13 -19.94 4.51
N LYS A 133 -9.70 -21.18 4.71
CA LYS A 133 -10.47 -22.38 4.39
C LYS A 133 -11.34 -22.85 5.55
N THR A 134 -10.88 -22.62 6.80
CA THR A 134 -11.58 -23.12 8.00
C THR A 134 -12.25 -21.99 8.80
N PRO A 135 -13.28 -22.30 9.62
CA PRO A 135 -13.90 -21.34 10.52
C PRO A 135 -12.88 -20.72 11.51
N GLU A 136 -11.91 -21.50 11.98
CA GLU A 136 -10.85 -21.07 12.89
C GLU A 136 -9.93 -20.06 12.23
N GLU A 137 -9.55 -20.28 10.97
CA GLU A 137 -8.78 -19.31 10.18
C GLU A 137 -9.56 -18.02 9.99
N ARG A 138 -10.87 -18.10 9.68
CA ARG A 138 -11.77 -16.94 9.56
C ARG A 138 -11.89 -16.16 10.88
N GLN A 139 -11.90 -16.86 12.02
CA GLN A 139 -11.96 -16.23 13.33
C GLN A 139 -10.65 -15.51 13.67
N LYS A 140 -9.50 -16.05 13.25
CA LYS A 140 -8.19 -15.39 13.40
C LYS A 140 -8.12 -14.06 12.65
N LEU A 141 -8.82 -13.89 11.53
CA LEU A 141 -8.90 -12.62 10.80
C LEU A 141 -9.54 -11.49 11.59
N LYS A 142 -10.39 -11.81 12.57
CA LYS A 142 -11.14 -10.82 13.37
C LYS A 142 -10.37 -10.29 14.58
N GLN A 143 -9.21 -10.84 14.90
CA GLN A 143 -8.43 -10.45 16.08
C GLN A 143 -7.28 -9.50 15.70
N PRO A 144 -7.31 -8.23 16.13
CA PRO A 144 -6.17 -7.32 15.96
C PRO A 144 -5.02 -7.76 16.87
N ARG A 145 -3.84 -8.03 16.32
CA ARG A 145 -2.72 -8.60 17.08
C ARG A 145 -1.47 -7.75 17.18
N SER A 146 -1.29 -6.75 16.32
CA SER A 146 -0.04 -5.99 16.25
C SER A 146 -0.26 -4.60 15.68
N SER A 147 0.62 -3.64 15.99
CA SER A 147 0.64 -2.32 15.37
C SER A 147 1.38 -2.30 14.03
N VAL A 148 2.12 -3.38 13.71
CA VAL A 148 2.90 -3.55 12.47
C VAL A 148 2.05 -4.22 11.40
N CYS A 149 2.10 -3.73 10.16
CA CYS A 149 1.49 -4.35 9.00
C CYS A 149 2.19 -5.68 8.66
N PHE A 150 1.57 -6.52 7.83
CA PHE A 150 2.00 -7.85 7.44
C PHE A 150 1.83 -8.95 8.49
N ASP A 151 1.59 -8.64 9.75
CA ASP A 151 1.36 -9.65 10.81
C ASP A 151 -0.10 -10.12 10.91
N ALA A 152 -1.06 -9.35 10.42
CA ALA A 152 -2.47 -9.74 10.45
C ALA A 152 -2.91 -10.34 9.12
N PRO A 153 -3.52 -11.54 9.14
CA PRO A 153 -4.12 -12.11 7.95
C PRO A 153 -5.32 -11.26 7.49
N SER A 154 -5.49 -11.11 6.19
CA SER A 154 -6.67 -10.55 5.56
C SER A 154 -7.22 -11.50 4.49
N TRP A 155 -8.42 -11.21 3.97
CA TRP A 155 -8.94 -11.94 2.83
C TRP A 155 -8.15 -11.59 1.57
N TYR A 156 -7.84 -12.61 0.76
CA TYR A 156 -7.14 -12.46 -0.52
C TYR A 156 -5.74 -11.84 -0.42
N GLU A 157 -5.00 -12.16 0.64
CA GLU A 157 -3.58 -11.79 0.71
C GLU A 157 -2.78 -12.46 -0.40
N LEU A 158 -1.89 -11.69 -1.01
CA LEU A 158 -0.94 -12.22 -1.98
C LEU A 158 0.22 -12.89 -1.25
N VAL A 159 0.40 -14.17 -1.50
CA VAL A 159 1.42 -14.98 -0.86
C VAL A 159 2.27 -15.75 -1.86
N VAL A 160 3.53 -15.91 -1.50
CA VAL A 160 4.50 -16.81 -2.15
C VAL A 160 5.04 -17.73 -1.07
N GLU A 161 5.03 -19.04 -1.32
CA GLU A 161 5.48 -20.04 -0.34
C GLU A 161 4.83 -19.91 1.05
N GLY A 162 3.56 -19.46 1.08
CA GLY A 162 2.82 -19.25 2.31
C GLY A 162 3.13 -17.96 3.07
N ARG A 163 4.05 -17.11 2.57
CA ARG A 163 4.43 -15.83 3.15
C ARG A 163 3.87 -14.66 2.35
N LYS A 164 3.41 -13.63 3.04
CA LYS A 164 2.85 -12.41 2.44
C LYS A 164 3.93 -11.58 1.76
N ILE A 165 3.74 -11.25 0.48
CA ILE A 165 4.71 -10.52 -0.34
C ILE A 165 4.28 -9.07 -0.66
N ALA A 166 3.00 -8.75 -0.49
CA ALA A 166 2.48 -7.40 -0.67
C ALA A 166 1.43 -7.09 0.39
N GLY A 167 1.36 -5.84 0.82
CA GLY A 167 0.38 -5.36 1.77
C GLY A 167 -0.42 -4.21 1.20
N SER A 168 -1.76 -4.29 1.22
CA SER A 168 -2.62 -3.27 0.68
C SER A 168 -3.72 -2.87 1.66
N ALA A 169 -4.19 -1.64 1.52
CA ALA A 169 -5.32 -1.10 2.24
C ALA A 169 -6.27 -0.40 1.26
N GLN A 170 -7.57 -0.46 1.54
CA GLN A 170 -8.59 0.13 0.71
C GLN A 170 -9.46 1.09 1.53
N THR A 171 -9.88 2.18 0.93
CA THR A 171 -10.93 3.06 1.43
C THR A 171 -11.93 3.37 0.34
N ARG A 172 -13.13 3.75 0.73
CA ARG A 172 -14.20 4.22 -0.16
C ARG A 172 -14.66 5.57 0.31
N GLN A 173 -14.50 6.57 -0.51
CA GLN A 173 -14.85 7.94 -0.18
C GLN A 173 -15.36 8.64 -1.45
N LYS A 174 -16.36 9.51 -1.31
CA LYS A 174 -16.91 10.32 -2.41
C LYS A 174 -17.31 9.50 -3.65
N GLY A 175 -17.77 8.25 -3.46
CA GLY A 175 -18.14 7.34 -4.54
C GLY A 175 -16.96 6.74 -5.31
N VAL A 176 -15.76 6.78 -4.73
CA VAL A 176 -14.52 6.28 -5.34
C VAL A 176 -13.83 5.28 -4.41
N ILE A 177 -13.29 4.22 -5.00
CA ILE A 177 -12.39 3.26 -4.36
C ILE A 177 -10.97 3.77 -4.53
N LEU A 178 -10.24 3.91 -3.43
CA LEU A 178 -8.79 3.99 -3.42
C LEU A 178 -8.25 2.72 -2.76
N GLN A 179 -7.47 1.95 -3.50
CA GLN A 179 -6.64 0.88 -2.95
C GLN A 179 -5.19 1.19 -3.23
N HIS A 180 -4.38 1.24 -2.20
CA HIS A 180 -2.93 1.38 -2.32
C HIS A 180 -2.20 0.34 -1.49
N GLY A 181 -0.93 0.11 -1.81
CA GLY A 181 -0.15 -0.89 -1.08
C GLY A 181 1.32 -0.90 -1.45
N SER A 182 2.06 -1.60 -0.60
CA SER A 182 3.51 -1.80 -0.69
C SER A 182 3.82 -3.16 -1.28
N ILE A 183 4.69 -3.19 -2.27
CA ILE A 183 5.27 -4.37 -2.91
C ILE A 183 6.74 -4.40 -2.50
N LEU A 184 7.09 -5.30 -1.60
CA LEU A 184 8.38 -5.30 -0.93
C LEU A 184 9.49 -5.80 -1.86
N GLN A 185 10.46 -4.93 -2.18
CA GLN A 185 11.70 -5.31 -2.85
C GLN A 185 12.66 -5.97 -1.84
N ASP A 186 12.90 -5.29 -0.71
CA ASP A 186 13.67 -5.73 0.45
C ASP A 186 12.93 -5.33 1.74
N ILE A 187 13.29 -5.88 2.90
CA ILE A 187 12.68 -5.55 4.19
C ILE A 187 13.74 -5.19 5.23
N ALA A 188 13.71 -3.96 5.73
CA ALA A 188 14.49 -3.51 6.87
C ALA A 188 13.77 -3.84 8.18
N ILE A 189 13.82 -5.11 8.62
CA ILE A 189 13.01 -5.63 9.74
C ILE A 189 13.40 -4.97 11.07
N ASP A 190 14.69 -4.79 11.33
CA ASP A 190 15.17 -4.19 12.57
C ASP A 190 14.70 -2.75 12.69
N GLU A 191 14.86 -1.97 11.64
CA GLU A 191 14.39 -0.58 11.56
C GLU A 191 12.88 -0.48 11.76
N LEU A 192 12.12 -1.37 11.10
CA LEU A 192 10.68 -1.41 11.25
C LEU A 192 10.27 -1.62 12.71
N PHE A 193 10.84 -2.64 13.37
CA PHE A 193 10.45 -2.99 14.74
C PHE A 193 10.97 -2.00 15.78
N ASP A 194 12.04 -1.28 15.52
CA ASP A 194 12.56 -0.23 16.42
C ASP A 194 11.63 0.97 16.54
N MET A 195 10.81 1.25 15.53
CA MET A 195 9.92 2.41 15.50
C MET A 195 8.59 2.21 16.24
N PHE A 196 8.31 1.01 16.79
CA PHE A 196 7.08 0.74 17.51
C PHE A 196 7.31 0.64 19.02
N ILE A 197 6.29 1.04 19.80
CA ILE A 197 6.30 0.92 21.26
C ILE A 197 5.82 -0.47 21.67
N TYR A 198 6.63 -1.17 22.44
CA TYR A 198 6.32 -2.48 23.01
C TYR A 198 6.31 -2.45 24.53
N LYS A 199 5.54 -3.33 25.15
CA LYS A 199 5.51 -3.47 26.63
C LYS A 199 6.88 -3.87 27.20
N ASN A 200 7.63 -4.68 26.48
CA ASN A 200 8.97 -5.15 26.84
C ASN A 200 9.68 -5.75 25.62
N GLU A 201 10.98 -5.92 25.73
CA GLU A 201 11.83 -6.44 24.66
C GLU A 201 11.47 -7.88 24.27
N ARG A 202 11.05 -8.73 25.21
CA ARG A 202 10.60 -10.09 24.91
C ARG A 202 9.41 -10.12 23.95
N LEU A 203 8.46 -9.20 24.11
CA LEU A 203 7.31 -9.10 23.22
C LEU A 203 7.75 -8.62 21.84
N LYS A 204 8.65 -7.62 21.76
CA LYS A 204 9.22 -7.13 20.50
C LYS A 204 9.88 -8.27 19.73
N LEU A 205 10.77 -9.04 20.37
CA LEU A 205 11.48 -10.16 19.75
C LEU A 205 10.49 -11.22 19.22
N LYS A 206 9.52 -11.63 20.05
CA LYS A 206 8.49 -12.59 19.62
C LYS A 206 7.68 -12.12 18.41
N MET A 207 7.34 -10.83 18.36
CA MET A 207 6.58 -10.28 17.23
C MET A 207 7.45 -10.16 15.98
N LYS A 208 8.73 -9.83 16.12
CA LYS A 208 9.69 -9.81 15.03
C LYS A 208 9.90 -11.21 14.43
N GLU A 209 10.10 -12.25 15.26
CA GLU A 209 10.18 -13.64 14.82
C GLU A 209 8.93 -14.06 14.03
N ALA A 210 7.73 -13.78 14.58
CA ALA A 210 6.47 -14.09 13.91
C ALA A 210 6.29 -13.32 12.58
N PHE A 211 6.87 -12.13 12.45
CA PHE A 211 6.85 -11.36 11.21
C PHE A 211 7.71 -12.00 10.13
N VAL A 212 8.95 -12.42 10.48
CA VAL A 212 9.88 -13.10 9.56
C VAL A 212 9.26 -14.37 8.95
N GLU A 213 8.47 -15.11 9.75
CA GLU A 213 7.78 -16.31 9.27
C GLU A 213 6.63 -16.01 8.31
N LYS A 214 6.07 -14.78 8.34
CA LYS A 214 4.84 -14.43 7.62
C LYS A 214 5.04 -13.51 6.43
N ALA A 215 6.09 -12.70 6.43
CA ALA A 215 6.38 -11.73 5.38
C ALA A 215 7.64 -12.14 4.61
N VAL A 216 7.68 -11.73 3.34
CA VAL A 216 8.82 -11.97 2.46
C VAL A 216 8.95 -10.82 1.47
N ALA A 217 10.17 -10.43 1.14
CA ALA A 217 10.46 -9.52 0.05
C ALA A 217 10.82 -10.26 -1.23
N ILE A 218 10.72 -9.57 -2.35
CA ILE A 218 11.05 -10.11 -3.68
C ILE A 218 12.50 -10.63 -3.71
N ASN A 219 13.45 -9.84 -3.20
CA ASN A 219 14.86 -10.20 -3.25
C ASN A 219 15.25 -11.29 -2.23
N ASP A 220 14.41 -11.61 -1.24
CA ASP A 220 14.62 -12.74 -0.34
C ASP A 220 14.40 -14.11 -1.03
N ILE A 221 13.64 -14.12 -2.12
CA ILE A 221 13.21 -15.35 -2.82
C ILE A 221 13.60 -15.39 -4.30
N SER A 222 14.25 -14.36 -4.78
CA SER A 222 14.72 -14.25 -6.17
C SER A 222 16.17 -14.69 -6.27
N ASP A 223 16.48 -15.49 -7.29
CA ASP A 223 17.87 -15.87 -7.62
C ASP A 223 18.72 -14.67 -8.11
N LYS A 224 18.07 -13.60 -8.53
CA LYS A 224 18.70 -12.39 -9.04
C LYS A 224 18.12 -11.16 -8.37
N HIS A 225 18.95 -10.16 -8.13
CA HIS A 225 18.46 -8.88 -7.61
C HIS A 225 17.51 -8.23 -8.62
N ILE A 226 16.27 -7.99 -8.19
CA ILE A 226 15.22 -7.33 -8.97
C ILE A 226 15.16 -5.87 -8.57
N THR A 227 15.33 -4.98 -9.53
CA THR A 227 15.32 -3.52 -9.31
C THR A 227 13.90 -2.95 -9.30
N ILE A 228 13.73 -1.75 -8.75
CA ILE A 228 12.44 -1.03 -8.78
C ILE A 228 11.95 -0.86 -10.23
N SER A 229 12.82 -0.52 -11.18
CA SER A 229 12.41 -0.36 -12.59
C SER A 229 11.89 -1.66 -13.20
N GLN A 230 12.47 -2.81 -12.85
CA GLN A 230 11.96 -4.11 -13.29
C GLN A 230 10.60 -4.44 -12.63
N MET A 231 10.41 -4.03 -11.38
CA MET A 231 9.11 -4.15 -10.71
C MET A 231 8.07 -3.27 -11.40
N GLU A 232 8.38 -2.00 -11.67
CA GLU A 232 7.48 -1.08 -12.40
C GLU A 232 7.01 -1.68 -13.72
N GLU A 233 7.94 -2.16 -14.56
CA GLU A 233 7.61 -2.80 -15.84
C GLU A 233 6.72 -4.05 -15.67
N ALA A 234 7.06 -4.91 -14.72
CA ALA A 234 6.33 -6.14 -14.46
C ALA A 234 4.91 -5.90 -13.95
N PHE A 235 4.75 -4.92 -13.03
CA PHE A 235 3.45 -4.59 -12.45
C PHE A 235 2.59 -3.74 -13.38
N GLU A 236 3.15 -2.86 -14.21
CA GLU A 236 2.38 -2.18 -15.26
C GLU A 236 1.74 -3.18 -16.21
N LYS A 237 2.52 -4.13 -16.75
CA LYS A 237 2.00 -5.25 -17.56
C LYS A 237 1.01 -6.09 -16.78
N GLY A 238 1.27 -6.29 -15.49
CA GLY A 238 0.42 -7.04 -14.58
C GLY A 238 -0.96 -6.41 -14.41
N PHE A 239 -1.04 -5.11 -14.19
CA PHE A 239 -2.30 -4.39 -14.08
C PHE A 239 -3.08 -4.38 -15.40
N LYS A 240 -2.42 -4.14 -16.54
CA LYS A 240 -3.05 -4.23 -17.86
C LYS A 240 -3.72 -5.59 -18.05
N LYS A 241 -3.01 -6.67 -17.80
CA LYS A 241 -3.52 -8.04 -17.95
C LYS A 241 -4.56 -8.39 -16.89
N GLY A 242 -4.27 -8.13 -15.61
CA GLY A 242 -5.11 -8.54 -14.49
C GLY A 242 -6.46 -7.83 -14.42
N LEU A 243 -6.53 -6.58 -14.88
CA LEU A 243 -7.76 -5.79 -14.96
C LEU A 243 -8.38 -5.78 -16.37
N ASN A 244 -7.70 -6.37 -17.36
CA ASN A 244 -8.11 -6.36 -18.78
C ASN A 244 -8.32 -4.94 -19.32
N ILE A 245 -7.34 -4.06 -19.12
CA ILE A 245 -7.34 -2.64 -19.51
C ILE A 245 -6.10 -2.29 -20.33
N GLU A 246 -6.19 -1.16 -21.06
CA GLU A 246 -5.03 -0.44 -21.59
C GLU A 246 -4.71 0.74 -20.67
N LEU A 247 -3.45 1.19 -20.69
CA LEU A 247 -2.97 2.32 -19.90
C LEU A 247 -2.53 3.46 -20.83
N LYS A 248 -2.97 4.69 -20.52
CA LYS A 248 -2.52 5.93 -21.16
C LYS A 248 -1.83 6.84 -20.13
N PRO A 249 -0.76 7.54 -20.49
CA PRO A 249 -0.14 8.50 -19.58
C PRO A 249 -1.12 9.55 -19.10
N LEU A 250 -1.05 9.88 -17.80
CA LEU A 250 -1.79 10.99 -17.20
C LEU A 250 -0.86 12.18 -17.00
N GLU A 251 -1.24 13.30 -17.58
CA GLU A 251 -0.64 14.60 -17.30
C GLU A 251 -1.64 15.46 -16.52
N LEU A 252 -1.22 15.97 -15.36
CA LEU A 252 -2.06 16.84 -14.53
C LEU A 252 -1.91 18.28 -14.99
N THR A 253 -3.02 19.00 -14.96
CA THR A 253 -3.05 20.45 -15.22
C THR A 253 -2.42 21.23 -14.08
N GLU A 254 -2.05 22.48 -14.31
CA GLU A 254 -1.52 23.38 -13.27
C GLU A 254 -2.50 23.53 -12.09
N ALA A 255 -3.80 23.63 -12.37
CA ALA A 255 -4.83 23.71 -11.33
C ALA A 255 -4.91 22.42 -10.48
N GLN A 256 -4.76 21.25 -11.10
CA GLN A 256 -4.72 19.97 -10.39
C GLN A 256 -3.44 19.83 -9.55
N LEU A 257 -2.30 20.28 -10.07
CA LEU A 257 -1.05 20.31 -9.30
C LEU A 257 -1.13 21.26 -8.10
N ALA A 258 -1.78 22.42 -8.25
CA ALA A 258 -2.02 23.33 -7.13
C ALA A 258 -2.90 22.70 -6.03
N GLU A 259 -3.92 21.90 -6.39
CA GLU A 259 -4.72 21.15 -5.40
C GLU A 259 -3.86 20.09 -4.67
N VAL A 260 -2.94 19.44 -5.37
CA VAL A 260 -1.99 18.49 -4.72
C VAL A 260 -1.12 19.22 -3.68
N GLU A 261 -0.60 20.41 -4.00
CA GLU A 261 0.20 21.20 -3.07
C GLU A 261 -0.60 21.65 -1.85
N GLU A 262 -1.85 22.08 -2.03
CA GLU A 262 -2.75 22.42 -0.91
C GLU A 262 -2.99 21.22 0.01
N LEU A 263 -3.26 20.05 -0.57
CA LEU A 263 -3.42 18.81 0.18
C LEU A 263 -2.11 18.38 0.87
N THR A 264 -0.95 18.69 0.30
CA THR A 264 0.35 18.38 0.91
C THR A 264 0.50 19.10 2.25
N GLU A 265 0.06 20.36 2.36
CA GLU A 265 0.05 21.09 3.62
C GLU A 265 -0.88 20.45 4.68
N LYS A 266 -2.04 19.92 4.24
CA LYS A 266 -2.92 19.14 5.13
C LYS A 266 -2.19 17.94 5.73
N TYR A 267 -1.51 17.13 4.89
CA TYR A 267 -0.81 15.93 5.35
C TYR A 267 0.41 16.24 6.23
N ARG A 268 1.00 17.42 6.08
CA ARG A 268 2.12 17.94 6.90
C ARG A 268 1.64 18.44 8.26
N SER A 269 0.37 18.79 8.41
CA SER A 269 -0.17 19.39 9.62
C SER A 269 -0.23 18.44 10.80
N ASP A 270 0.02 18.98 11.99
CA ASP A 270 -0.17 18.26 13.26
C ASP A 270 -1.63 17.84 13.47
N GLU A 271 -2.59 18.63 12.99
CA GLU A 271 -4.02 18.31 13.07
C GLU A 271 -4.32 16.98 12.38
N TRP A 272 -3.78 16.76 11.20
CA TRP A 272 -3.93 15.50 10.48
C TRP A 272 -3.16 14.35 11.12
N MET A 273 -1.91 14.61 11.50
CA MET A 273 -1.02 13.58 12.05
C MET A 273 -1.49 13.07 13.40
N PHE A 274 -1.88 13.96 14.33
CA PHE A 274 -2.25 13.64 15.71
C PHE A 274 -3.77 13.49 15.93
N ARG A 275 -4.55 13.41 14.87
CA ARG A 275 -6.00 13.18 14.97
C ARG A 275 -6.31 11.97 15.84
N LYS A 276 -7.42 12.04 16.59
CA LYS A 276 -7.86 11.02 17.54
C LYS A 276 -8.70 9.93 16.88
#